data_a08808f5ed123e5ff480a5be9b75c9ce
#
_entry.id   a08808f5ed123e5ff480a5be9b75c9ce
#
_cell.length_a   1.000
_cell.length_b   1.000
_cell.length_c   1.000
_cell.angle_alpha   90.00
_cell.angle_beta   90.00
_cell.angle_gamma   90.00
#
_symmetry.space_group_name_H-M   'P 1'
#
loop_
_entity.id
_entity.type
_entity.pdbx_description
1 polymer ?
#
loop_
_entity_poly.entity_id
_entity_poly.type
_entity_poly.pdbx_seq_one_letter_code
_entity_poly.pdbx_strand_id
1 'polypeptide(L)'
;MVVYFDDILIYSHTMEEHVEHIKMVLEVLRTKKLYANLEKCTFCTDKVVFLGFVVLGQGVEVDESKVEPIKNWSAPVNVSQVRSFHGLAGFYRRFLKNFSTIAAPLNELTKKGVEFVWGKSQETAFQELKKCLASAPLLGLPDFNKSFEIECDASGIGIGGVLMQEGKLIAYFSEKLGGAQLNYPIYDKELYALVRVLKTWQHYLWPKEFIIHSDHGALKYLKGQAKLNRRHAKWVEFIESFPHIVKYKKGKENVVADALSRKSVLLNQLEVKVPGLEHIKELYAADLVFA
;
A
#
# COMPACT_ATOMS: atom_id res chain seq x y z
N MET A 1 5.10 15.79 20.30
CA MET A 1 5.55 16.81 19.32
C MET A 1 6.37 16.16 18.21
N VAL A 2 6.16 16.57 16.96
CA VAL A 2 6.95 16.19 15.78
C VAL A 2 7.46 17.44 15.12
N VAL A 3 8.71 17.43 14.70
CA VAL A 3 9.34 18.54 13.96
C VAL A 3 9.83 17.99 12.63
N TYR A 4 9.47 18.64 11.54
CA TYR A 4 9.91 18.29 10.20
C TYR A 4 10.27 19.57 9.44
N PHE A 5 11.56 19.82 9.27
CA PHE A 5 12.10 21.09 8.77
C PHE A 5 11.49 22.30 9.49
N ASP A 6 10.68 23.10 8.79
CA ASP A 6 10.06 24.32 9.31
C ASP A 6 8.71 24.07 10.00
N ASP A 7 8.14 22.86 9.86
CA ASP A 7 6.82 22.52 10.38
C ASP A 7 6.93 21.85 11.76
N ILE A 8 6.15 22.33 12.74
CA ILE A 8 6.07 21.77 14.09
C ILE A 8 4.64 21.34 14.37
N LEU A 9 4.43 20.05 14.62
CA LEU A 9 3.15 19.49 15.06
C LEU A 9 3.20 19.22 16.56
N ILE A 10 2.33 19.90 17.33
CA ILE A 10 2.16 19.71 18.76
C ILE A 10 0.84 18.94 18.96
N TYR A 11 0.87 17.88 19.76
CA TYR A 11 -0.30 17.09 20.12
C TYR A 11 -0.28 16.73 21.61
N SER A 12 -1.47 16.56 22.20
CA SER A 12 -1.67 16.31 23.62
C SER A 12 -2.96 15.51 23.83
N HIS A 13 -3.14 14.90 24.98
CA HIS A 13 -4.35 14.15 25.30
C HIS A 13 -5.51 15.05 25.76
N THR A 14 -5.21 16.16 26.44
CA THR A 14 -6.19 17.12 26.91
C THR A 14 -5.88 18.52 26.44
N MET A 15 -6.87 19.41 26.52
CA MET A 15 -6.68 20.83 26.14
C MET A 15 -5.75 21.55 27.11
N GLU A 16 -5.81 21.24 28.39
CA GLU A 16 -4.96 21.82 29.43
C GLU A 16 -3.50 21.47 29.18
N GLU A 17 -3.19 20.19 28.95
CA GLU A 17 -1.86 19.74 28.57
C GLU A 17 -1.40 20.40 27.26
N HIS A 18 -2.32 20.58 26.32
CA HIS A 18 -1.98 21.19 25.02
C HIS A 18 -1.53 22.64 25.16
N VAL A 19 -2.22 23.42 26.00
CA VAL A 19 -1.83 24.81 26.28
C VAL A 19 -0.44 24.85 26.90
N GLU A 20 -0.13 23.99 27.86
CA GLU A 20 1.19 23.94 28.48
C GLU A 20 2.30 23.53 27.50
N HIS A 21 2.02 22.53 26.63
CA HIS A 21 2.95 22.11 25.59
C HIS A 21 3.22 23.23 24.57
N ILE A 22 2.19 24.00 24.17
CA ILE A 22 2.35 25.16 23.30
C ILE A 22 3.22 26.21 23.97
N LYS A 23 2.97 26.56 25.24
CA LYS A 23 3.80 27.54 25.99
C LYS A 23 5.25 27.12 25.98
N MET A 24 5.56 25.85 26.32
CA MET A 24 6.94 25.35 26.33
C MET A 24 7.61 25.50 24.96
N VAL A 25 6.93 25.16 23.88
CA VAL A 25 7.49 25.28 22.52
C VAL A 25 7.73 26.76 22.16
N LEU A 26 6.76 27.64 22.41
CA LEU A 26 6.89 29.07 22.12
C LEU A 26 8.02 29.72 22.92
N GLU A 27 8.25 29.29 24.16
CA GLU A 27 9.37 29.79 25.00
C GLU A 27 10.73 29.34 24.46
N VAL A 28 10.83 28.08 23.96
CA VAL A 28 12.04 27.60 23.28
C VAL A 28 12.30 28.41 22.00
N LEU A 29 11.28 28.61 21.17
CA LEU A 29 11.41 29.45 19.96
C LEU A 29 11.86 30.85 20.28
N ARG A 30 11.26 31.49 21.30
CA ARG A 30 11.64 32.82 21.79
C ARG A 30 13.10 32.87 22.23
N THR A 31 13.53 31.91 23.06
CA THR A 31 14.90 31.83 23.59
C THR A 31 15.91 31.63 22.46
N LYS A 32 15.56 30.83 21.44
CA LYS A 32 16.42 30.59 20.28
C LYS A 32 16.29 31.63 19.17
N LYS A 33 15.47 32.67 19.37
CA LYS A 33 15.17 33.73 18.39
C LYS A 33 14.65 33.18 17.04
N LEU A 34 13.84 32.14 17.09
CA LEU A 34 13.14 31.57 15.95
C LEU A 34 11.76 32.21 15.86
N TYR A 35 11.33 32.54 14.64
CA TYR A 35 10.07 33.23 14.40
C TYR A 35 9.11 32.33 13.65
N ALA A 36 7.87 32.22 14.12
CA ALA A 36 6.80 31.53 13.44
C ALA A 36 5.91 32.53 12.69
N ASN A 37 5.44 32.13 11.50
CA ASN A 37 4.42 32.91 10.78
C ASN A 37 3.04 32.56 11.36
N LEU A 38 2.46 33.45 12.16
CA LEU A 38 1.19 33.22 12.85
C LEU A 38 0.01 33.01 11.90
N GLU A 39 0.02 33.60 10.72
CA GLU A 39 -1.03 33.41 9.71
C GLU A 39 -1.09 31.98 9.18
N LYS A 40 0.04 31.24 9.25
CA LYS A 40 0.14 29.84 8.86
C LYS A 40 -0.03 28.89 10.04
N CYS A 41 -0.09 29.40 11.27
CA CYS A 41 -0.25 28.57 12.46
C CYS A 41 -1.74 28.28 12.72
N THR A 42 -2.02 27.04 13.08
CA THR A 42 -3.34 26.61 13.54
C THR A 42 -3.19 26.10 14.97
N PHE A 43 -3.99 26.62 15.91
CA PHE A 43 -3.90 26.29 17.32
C PHE A 43 -5.19 25.66 17.82
N CYS A 44 -5.09 24.75 18.80
CA CYS A 44 -6.20 24.20 19.57
C CYS A 44 -7.32 23.63 18.67
N THR A 45 -6.96 22.77 17.72
CA THR A 45 -7.88 22.14 16.78
C THR A 45 -7.79 20.61 16.85
N ASP A 46 -8.91 19.92 16.61
CA ASP A 46 -8.99 18.45 16.53
C ASP A 46 -8.51 17.90 15.18
N LYS A 47 -8.33 18.79 14.20
CA LYS A 47 -7.95 18.46 12.83
C LYS A 47 -6.95 19.46 12.29
N VAL A 48 -5.79 18.97 11.81
CA VAL A 48 -4.74 19.83 11.28
C VAL A 48 -4.13 19.24 10.01
N VAL A 49 -3.86 20.10 9.03
CA VAL A 49 -3.08 19.70 7.84
C VAL A 49 -1.60 19.71 8.20
N PHE A 50 -0.94 18.57 8.08
CA PHE A 50 0.49 18.41 8.33
C PHE A 50 1.12 17.55 7.26
N LEU A 51 2.15 18.07 6.59
CA LEU A 51 2.89 17.37 5.51
C LEU A 51 2.01 16.81 4.39
N GLY A 52 0.92 17.53 4.03
CA GLY A 52 0.00 17.09 2.97
C GLY A 52 -1.00 16.02 3.37
N PHE A 53 -1.11 15.73 4.67
CA PHE A 53 -2.10 14.85 5.26
C PHE A 53 -2.95 15.62 6.27
N VAL A 54 -4.15 15.16 6.48
CA VAL A 54 -5.00 15.62 7.56
C VAL A 54 -4.82 14.69 8.75
N VAL A 55 -4.30 15.23 9.83
CA VAL A 55 -4.06 14.50 11.09
C VAL A 55 -5.22 14.79 12.05
N LEU A 56 -5.79 13.70 12.61
CA LEU A 56 -6.86 13.71 13.62
C LEU A 56 -6.43 12.85 14.80
N GLY A 57 -7.08 12.98 15.94
CA GLY A 57 -6.82 12.14 17.11
C GLY A 57 -7.01 10.63 16.87
N GLN A 58 -7.85 10.25 15.92
CA GLN A 58 -8.14 8.85 15.58
C GLN A 58 -7.38 8.31 14.36
N GLY A 59 -6.65 9.17 13.62
CA GLY A 59 -5.97 8.71 12.42
C GLY A 59 -5.48 9.81 11.49
N VAL A 60 -5.18 9.41 10.26
CA VAL A 60 -4.70 10.27 9.19
C VAL A 60 -5.56 10.07 7.95
N GLU A 61 -5.99 11.15 7.34
CA GLU A 61 -6.75 11.19 6.08
C GLU A 61 -5.94 11.86 4.97
N VAL A 62 -6.39 11.69 3.75
CA VAL A 62 -5.90 12.47 2.62
C VAL A 62 -6.36 13.93 2.74
N ASP A 63 -5.52 14.86 2.34
CA ASP A 63 -5.90 16.28 2.30
C ASP A 63 -6.87 16.53 1.13
N GLU A 64 -8.11 16.87 1.43
CA GLU A 64 -9.14 17.09 0.42
C GLU A 64 -8.79 18.24 -0.53
N SER A 65 -8.07 19.27 -0.07
CA SER A 65 -7.58 20.34 -0.93
C SER A 65 -6.62 19.85 -2.03
N LYS A 66 -5.97 18.71 -1.82
CA LYS A 66 -5.10 18.05 -2.79
C LYS A 66 -5.84 17.02 -3.64
N VAL A 67 -6.89 16.41 -3.08
CA VAL A 67 -7.71 15.41 -3.79
C VAL A 67 -8.69 16.07 -4.76
N GLU A 68 -9.23 17.24 -4.43
CA GLU A 68 -10.16 17.95 -5.30
C GLU A 68 -9.57 18.28 -6.69
N PRO A 69 -8.34 18.82 -6.80
CA PRO A 69 -7.67 18.95 -8.10
C PRO A 69 -7.50 17.62 -8.83
N ILE A 70 -7.28 16.50 -8.10
CA ILE A 70 -7.17 15.18 -8.73
C ILE A 70 -8.52 14.74 -9.31
N LYS A 71 -9.62 14.92 -8.57
CA LYS A 71 -10.98 14.60 -9.04
C LYS A 71 -11.30 15.33 -10.35
N ASN A 72 -10.88 16.59 -10.46
CA ASN A 72 -11.12 17.46 -11.60
C ASN A 72 -10.02 17.41 -12.68
N TRP A 73 -9.00 16.57 -12.50
CA TRP A 73 -7.88 16.46 -13.45
C TRP A 73 -8.36 15.92 -14.79
N SER A 74 -8.03 16.64 -15.86
CA SER A 74 -8.32 16.23 -17.24
C SER A 74 -7.44 15.05 -17.65
N ALA A 75 -7.92 14.25 -18.60
CA ALA A 75 -7.12 13.14 -19.13
C ALA A 75 -5.77 13.65 -19.67
N PRO A 76 -4.64 13.03 -19.27
CA PRO A 76 -3.33 13.44 -19.74
C PRO A 76 -3.18 13.34 -21.26
N VAL A 77 -2.60 14.37 -21.88
CA VAL A 77 -2.34 14.43 -23.32
C VAL A 77 -0.86 14.20 -23.68
N ASN A 78 0.02 14.02 -22.69
CA ASN A 78 1.42 13.73 -22.87
C ASN A 78 2.04 13.04 -21.65
N VAL A 79 3.25 12.50 -21.82
CA VAL A 79 3.99 11.77 -20.77
C VAL A 79 4.27 12.63 -19.52
N SER A 80 4.50 13.94 -19.70
CA SER A 80 4.76 14.85 -18.58
C SER A 80 3.54 14.96 -17.66
N GLN A 81 2.34 15.10 -18.23
CA GLN A 81 1.10 15.14 -17.46
C GLN A 81 0.80 13.82 -16.77
N VAL A 82 1.10 12.67 -17.42
CA VAL A 82 1.01 11.35 -16.76
C VAL A 82 1.92 11.29 -15.54
N ARG A 83 3.17 11.75 -15.66
CA ARG A 83 4.12 11.78 -14.52
C ARG A 83 3.65 12.68 -13.41
N SER A 84 3.10 13.86 -13.72
CA SER A 84 2.57 14.79 -12.72
C SER A 84 1.39 14.18 -11.95
N PHE A 85 0.42 13.61 -12.68
CA PHE A 85 -0.72 12.90 -12.07
C PHE A 85 -0.26 11.71 -11.23
N HIS A 86 0.61 10.86 -11.78
CA HIS A 86 1.14 9.69 -11.08
C HIS A 86 1.96 10.07 -9.84
N GLY A 87 2.73 11.15 -9.89
CA GLY A 87 3.48 11.66 -8.74
C GLY A 87 2.56 12.06 -7.59
N LEU A 88 1.50 12.83 -7.89
CA LEU A 88 0.53 13.25 -6.89
C LEU A 88 -0.29 12.08 -6.35
N ALA A 89 -0.79 11.18 -7.21
CA ALA A 89 -1.48 9.98 -6.78
C ALA A 89 -0.56 9.04 -5.98
N GLY A 90 0.71 8.94 -6.37
CA GLY A 90 1.74 8.14 -5.71
C GLY A 90 2.10 8.60 -4.31
N PHE A 91 1.94 9.89 -4.01
CA PHE A 91 2.12 10.45 -2.67
C PHE A 91 1.13 9.82 -1.67
N TYR A 92 -0.11 9.60 -2.11
CA TYR A 92 -1.16 8.97 -1.31
C TYR A 92 -1.25 7.45 -1.45
N ARG A 93 -0.27 6.79 -2.09
CA ARG A 93 -0.31 5.34 -2.34
C ARG A 93 -0.51 4.46 -1.11
N ARG A 94 -0.11 4.93 0.07
CA ARG A 94 -0.30 4.23 1.34
C ARG A 94 -1.77 4.07 1.75
N PHE A 95 -2.66 4.90 1.20
CA PHE A 95 -4.12 4.84 1.39
C PHE A 95 -4.78 3.93 0.35
N LEU A 96 -4.08 3.58 -0.72
CA LEU A 96 -4.67 2.94 -1.89
C LEU A 96 -4.28 1.48 -1.98
N LYS A 97 -5.29 0.64 -1.82
CA LYS A 97 -5.18 -0.78 -2.10
C LYS A 97 -4.85 -0.98 -3.59
N ASN A 98 -3.86 -1.82 -3.91
CA ASN A 98 -3.48 -2.17 -5.29
C ASN A 98 -2.97 -1.00 -6.17
N PHE A 99 -2.50 0.09 -5.58
CA PHE A 99 -2.02 1.25 -6.33
C PHE A 99 -1.13 0.86 -7.52
N SER A 100 -0.12 0.02 -7.32
CA SER A 100 0.83 -0.34 -8.38
C SER A 100 0.22 -1.12 -9.53
N THR A 101 -0.79 -1.94 -9.27
CA THR A 101 -1.53 -2.69 -10.29
C THR A 101 -2.45 -1.75 -11.08
N ILE A 102 -3.18 -0.87 -10.38
CA ILE A 102 -4.07 0.11 -11.02
C ILE A 102 -3.26 1.09 -11.87
N ALA A 103 -2.13 1.59 -11.35
CA ALA A 103 -1.28 2.56 -12.05
C ALA A 103 -0.44 1.94 -13.19
N ALA A 104 -0.41 0.61 -13.34
CA ALA A 104 0.46 -0.05 -14.31
C ALA A 104 0.29 0.44 -15.76
N PRO A 105 -0.92 0.63 -16.31
CA PRO A 105 -1.09 1.15 -17.68
C PRO A 105 -0.54 2.57 -17.86
N LEU A 106 -0.61 3.42 -16.83
CA LEU A 106 -0.04 4.76 -16.85
C LEU A 106 1.49 4.72 -16.80
N ASN A 107 2.05 3.83 -15.98
CA ASN A 107 3.49 3.65 -15.86
C ASN A 107 4.13 3.14 -17.16
N GLU A 108 3.43 2.32 -17.94
CA GLU A 108 3.92 1.87 -19.27
C GLU A 108 4.18 3.06 -20.20
N LEU A 109 3.32 4.09 -20.21
CA LEU A 109 3.51 5.29 -21.02
C LEU A 109 4.72 6.14 -20.61
N THR A 110 5.23 5.96 -19.38
CA THR A 110 6.38 6.73 -18.89
C THR A 110 7.74 6.11 -19.20
N LYS A 111 7.76 4.89 -19.77
CA LYS A 111 8.97 4.18 -20.12
C LYS A 111 9.68 4.82 -21.32
N LYS A 112 11.01 4.72 -21.32
CA LYS A 112 11.84 5.26 -22.41
C LYS A 112 11.53 4.52 -23.73
N GLY A 113 11.28 5.27 -24.80
CA GLY A 113 11.06 4.71 -26.13
C GLY A 113 9.64 4.18 -26.39
N VAL A 114 8.71 4.38 -25.46
CA VAL A 114 7.30 4.06 -25.65
C VAL A 114 6.59 5.27 -26.25
N GLU A 115 5.86 5.06 -27.35
CA GLU A 115 4.99 6.07 -27.94
C GLU A 115 3.84 6.39 -27.00
N PHE A 116 3.46 7.68 -26.91
CA PHE A 116 2.34 8.09 -26.09
C PHE A 116 1.01 7.79 -26.81
N VAL A 117 0.34 6.74 -26.39
CA VAL A 117 -1.00 6.37 -26.87
C VAL A 117 -1.94 6.26 -25.69
N TRP A 118 -2.88 7.22 -25.58
CA TRP A 118 -3.91 7.20 -24.54
C TRP A 118 -5.09 6.35 -25.01
N GLY A 119 -5.17 5.12 -24.52
CA GLY A 119 -6.21 4.15 -24.85
C GLY A 119 -7.14 3.85 -23.68
N LYS A 120 -8.07 2.89 -23.89
CA LYS A 120 -9.06 2.49 -22.90
C LYS A 120 -8.44 2.02 -21.57
N SER A 121 -7.32 1.29 -21.61
CA SER A 121 -6.65 0.80 -20.40
C SER A 121 -6.08 1.94 -19.55
N GLN A 122 -5.52 2.97 -20.18
CA GLN A 122 -5.01 4.17 -19.51
C GLN A 122 -6.14 4.98 -18.90
N GLU A 123 -7.20 5.18 -19.66
CA GLU A 123 -8.41 5.89 -19.18
C GLU A 123 -9.02 5.16 -17.98
N THR A 124 -9.18 3.84 -18.04
CA THR A 124 -9.72 3.05 -16.94
C THR A 124 -8.83 3.16 -15.69
N ALA A 125 -7.50 3.05 -15.85
CA ALA A 125 -6.54 3.20 -14.74
C ALA A 125 -6.60 4.61 -14.12
N PHE A 126 -6.70 5.63 -14.95
CA PHE A 126 -6.80 7.03 -14.54
C PHE A 126 -8.06 7.28 -13.71
N GLN A 127 -9.22 6.85 -14.20
CA GLN A 127 -10.50 7.01 -13.49
C GLN A 127 -10.57 6.19 -12.21
N GLU A 128 -10.02 4.97 -12.20
CA GLU A 128 -9.98 4.14 -10.99
C GLU A 128 -9.09 4.76 -9.92
N LEU A 129 -7.92 5.32 -10.27
CA LEU A 129 -7.07 6.04 -9.31
C LEU A 129 -7.77 7.26 -8.73
N LYS A 130 -8.47 8.05 -9.55
CA LYS A 130 -9.28 9.20 -9.09
C LYS A 130 -10.34 8.75 -8.10
N LYS A 131 -11.07 7.68 -8.41
CA LYS A 131 -12.09 7.10 -7.53
C LYS A 131 -11.51 6.60 -6.21
N CYS A 132 -10.40 5.85 -6.26
CA CYS A 132 -9.75 5.34 -5.05
C CYS A 132 -9.26 6.47 -4.14
N LEU A 133 -8.72 7.56 -4.69
CA LEU A 133 -8.28 8.72 -3.92
C LEU A 133 -9.46 9.46 -3.29
N ALA A 134 -10.57 9.59 -4.03
CA ALA A 134 -11.79 10.23 -3.53
C ALA A 134 -12.48 9.44 -2.40
N SER A 135 -12.23 8.12 -2.33
CA SER A 135 -12.78 7.22 -1.32
C SER A 135 -11.70 6.60 -0.42
N ALA A 136 -10.58 7.31 -0.25
CA ALA A 136 -9.47 6.83 0.57
C ALA A 136 -9.90 6.63 2.03
N PRO A 137 -9.52 5.51 2.67
CA PRO A 137 -9.91 5.24 4.05
C PRO A 137 -9.14 6.12 5.03
N LEU A 138 -9.70 6.27 6.25
CA LEU A 138 -8.95 6.75 7.39
C LEU A 138 -7.89 5.70 7.77
N LEU A 139 -6.63 6.09 7.86
CA LEU A 139 -5.55 5.25 8.37
C LEU A 139 -5.32 5.53 9.86
N GLY A 140 -5.11 4.47 10.64
CA GLY A 140 -4.76 4.60 12.06
C GLY A 140 -3.38 5.26 12.24
N LEU A 141 -3.21 5.96 13.37
CA LEU A 141 -1.88 6.38 13.82
C LEU A 141 -1.14 5.19 14.43
N PRO A 142 0.14 4.98 14.09
CA PRO A 142 0.92 3.91 14.67
C PRO A 142 1.25 4.18 16.15
N ASP A 143 1.04 3.20 17.00
CA ASP A 143 1.48 3.21 18.40
C ASP A 143 2.65 2.22 18.57
N PHE A 144 3.85 2.72 18.75
CA PHE A 144 5.05 1.90 18.86
C PHE A 144 5.14 1.10 20.16
N ASN A 145 4.22 1.33 21.12
CA ASN A 145 4.08 0.50 22.32
C ASN A 145 3.25 -0.76 22.09
N LYS A 146 2.59 -0.89 20.93
CA LYS A 146 1.75 -2.02 20.56
C LYS A 146 2.35 -2.82 19.42
N SER A 147 2.02 -4.11 19.34
CA SER A 147 2.50 -4.98 18.27
C SER A 147 1.79 -4.64 16.95
N PHE A 148 2.56 -4.63 15.86
CA PHE A 148 2.03 -4.52 14.51
C PHE A 148 1.62 -5.88 13.96
N GLU A 149 0.76 -5.86 12.97
CA GLU A 149 0.31 -7.04 12.23
C GLU A 149 0.49 -6.77 10.75
N ILE A 150 1.02 -7.75 10.01
CA ILE A 150 1.14 -7.67 8.56
C ILE A 150 0.42 -8.83 7.89
N GLU A 151 -0.24 -8.52 6.79
CA GLU A 151 -0.72 -9.49 5.83
C GLU A 151 -0.04 -9.20 4.49
N CYS A 152 0.39 -10.23 3.79
CA CYS A 152 0.93 -10.09 2.44
C CYS A 152 0.44 -11.22 1.55
N ASP A 153 0.36 -10.92 0.26
CA ASP A 153 -0.09 -11.87 -0.74
C ASP A 153 0.57 -11.58 -2.09
N ALA A 154 0.62 -12.58 -2.95
CA ALA A 154 1.19 -12.49 -4.27
C ALA A 154 0.22 -13.02 -5.33
N SER A 155 0.13 -12.29 -6.43
CA SER A 155 -0.58 -12.72 -7.64
C SER A 155 0.38 -13.06 -8.77
N GLY A 156 -0.15 -13.46 -9.92
CA GLY A 156 0.64 -13.69 -11.12
C GLY A 156 1.49 -12.48 -11.54
N ILE A 157 1.01 -11.25 -11.29
CA ILE A 157 1.56 -10.01 -11.84
C ILE A 157 1.99 -8.99 -10.79
N GLY A 158 1.64 -9.18 -9.52
CA GLY A 158 1.93 -8.20 -8.48
C GLY A 158 1.92 -8.80 -7.09
N ILE A 159 2.44 -8.04 -6.16
CA ILE A 159 2.46 -8.34 -4.73
C ILE A 159 1.81 -7.22 -3.96
N GLY A 160 1.19 -7.56 -2.84
CA GLY A 160 0.53 -6.63 -1.95
C GLY A 160 0.80 -6.90 -0.48
N GLY A 161 0.58 -5.90 0.35
CA GLY A 161 0.67 -6.02 1.78
C GLY A 161 -0.20 -5.00 2.50
N VAL A 162 -0.57 -5.34 3.71
CA VAL A 162 -1.33 -4.49 4.63
C VAL A 162 -0.62 -4.46 5.97
N LEU A 163 -0.38 -3.25 6.49
CA LEU A 163 0.10 -3.02 7.84
C LEU A 163 -1.09 -2.64 8.71
N MET A 164 -1.25 -3.34 9.80
CA MET A 164 -2.36 -3.14 10.74
C MET A 164 -1.86 -3.10 12.19
N GLN A 165 -2.70 -2.62 13.05
CA GLN A 165 -2.50 -2.63 14.49
C GLN A 165 -3.86 -2.67 15.20
N GLU A 166 -4.13 -3.72 15.99
CA GLU A 166 -5.42 -3.90 16.68
C GLU A 166 -6.64 -3.78 15.75
N GLY A 167 -6.52 -4.37 14.55
CA GLY A 167 -7.57 -4.32 13.52
C GLY A 167 -7.69 -2.99 12.77
N LYS A 168 -6.91 -1.96 13.12
CA LYS A 168 -6.87 -0.67 12.41
C LYS A 168 -5.85 -0.72 11.28
N LEU A 169 -6.24 -0.22 10.13
CA LEU A 169 -5.37 -0.09 8.96
C LEU A 169 -4.37 1.06 9.16
N ILE A 170 -3.08 0.78 8.99
CA ILE A 170 -2.00 1.77 9.07
C ILE A 170 -1.49 2.15 7.68
N ALA A 171 -1.30 1.17 6.79
CA ALA A 171 -0.83 1.43 5.43
C ALA A 171 -1.10 0.26 4.50
N TYR A 172 -1.27 0.56 3.21
CA TYR A 172 -1.18 -0.40 2.12
C TYR A 172 0.19 -0.36 1.45
N PHE A 173 0.60 -1.51 0.95
CA PHE A 173 1.75 -1.69 0.06
C PHE A 173 1.31 -2.44 -1.19
N SER A 174 1.83 -2.06 -2.34
CA SER A 174 1.69 -2.84 -3.57
C SER A 174 2.88 -2.61 -4.50
N GLU A 175 3.27 -3.64 -5.24
CA GLU A 175 4.35 -3.59 -6.21
C GLU A 175 4.00 -4.49 -7.40
N LYS A 176 4.20 -4.00 -8.64
CA LYS A 176 4.07 -4.82 -9.84
C LYS A 176 5.33 -5.67 -10.01
N LEU A 177 5.16 -6.96 -10.26
CA LEU A 177 6.28 -7.85 -10.60
C LEU A 177 6.81 -7.51 -12.00
N GLY A 178 8.12 -7.63 -12.18
CA GLY A 178 8.78 -7.35 -13.44
C GLY A 178 9.98 -8.27 -13.69
N GLY A 179 10.39 -8.40 -14.94
CA GLY A 179 11.54 -9.21 -15.29
C GLY A 179 11.47 -10.64 -14.77
N ALA A 180 12.54 -11.07 -14.08
CA ALA A 180 12.64 -12.44 -13.56
C ALA A 180 11.57 -12.81 -12.51
N GLN A 181 11.02 -11.82 -11.77
CA GLN A 181 10.03 -12.08 -10.72
C GLN A 181 8.69 -12.60 -11.30
N LEU A 182 8.36 -12.24 -12.54
CA LEU A 182 7.15 -12.76 -13.21
C LEU A 182 7.20 -14.27 -13.36
N ASN A 183 8.38 -14.83 -13.53
CA ASN A 183 8.61 -16.27 -13.72
C ASN A 183 8.81 -17.05 -12.41
N TYR A 184 8.72 -16.37 -11.25
CA TYR A 184 8.80 -17.08 -9.98
C TYR A 184 7.59 -18.00 -9.81
N PRO A 185 7.78 -19.21 -9.26
CA PRO A 185 6.69 -20.04 -8.76
C PRO A 185 5.86 -19.24 -7.74
N ILE A 186 4.60 -19.61 -7.55
CA ILE A 186 3.67 -18.94 -6.60
C ILE A 186 4.32 -18.81 -5.22
N TYR A 187 4.89 -19.89 -4.73
CA TYR A 187 5.61 -19.94 -3.47
C TYR A 187 6.75 -18.89 -3.35
N ASP A 188 7.57 -18.74 -4.39
CA ASP A 188 8.64 -17.73 -4.42
C ASP A 188 8.08 -16.31 -4.47
N LYS A 189 6.94 -16.10 -5.13
CA LYS A 189 6.27 -14.79 -5.18
C LYS A 189 5.75 -14.39 -3.81
N GLU A 190 5.16 -15.32 -3.06
CA GLU A 190 4.67 -15.07 -1.70
C GLU A 190 5.81 -14.73 -0.74
N LEU A 191 6.89 -15.51 -0.80
CA LEU A 191 8.07 -15.21 0.00
C LEU A 191 8.70 -13.87 -0.39
N TYR A 192 8.74 -13.58 -1.68
CA TYR A 192 9.21 -12.29 -2.19
C TYR A 192 8.30 -11.15 -1.72
N ALA A 193 6.97 -11.34 -1.71
CA ALA A 193 6.02 -10.36 -1.17
C ALA A 193 6.34 -10.03 0.29
N LEU A 194 6.56 -11.05 1.12
CA LEU A 194 6.93 -10.85 2.53
C LEU A 194 8.25 -10.08 2.67
N VAL A 195 9.28 -10.45 1.92
CA VAL A 195 10.57 -9.73 1.95
C VAL A 195 10.40 -8.26 1.55
N ARG A 196 9.56 -7.97 0.52
CA ARG A 196 9.31 -6.58 0.08
C ARG A 196 8.53 -5.78 1.11
N VAL A 197 7.52 -6.37 1.72
CA VAL A 197 6.73 -5.79 2.81
C VAL A 197 7.62 -5.46 4.00
N LEU A 198 8.44 -6.41 4.47
CA LEU A 198 9.37 -6.21 5.58
C LEU A 198 10.38 -5.09 5.28
N LYS A 199 10.93 -5.04 4.07
CA LYS A 199 11.84 -3.95 3.66
C LYS A 199 11.16 -2.59 3.68
N THR A 200 9.92 -2.52 3.23
CA THR A 200 9.17 -1.26 3.15
C THR A 200 8.81 -0.73 4.53
N TRP A 201 8.42 -1.61 5.45
CA TRP A 201 7.97 -1.24 6.78
C TRP A 201 8.98 -1.56 7.88
N GLN A 202 10.26 -1.75 7.54
CA GLN A 202 11.33 -2.08 8.47
C GLN A 202 11.34 -1.16 9.70
N HIS A 203 11.15 0.14 9.50
CA HIS A 203 11.13 1.15 10.57
C HIS A 203 9.94 1.01 11.55
N TYR A 204 8.83 0.36 11.16
CA TYR A 204 7.73 0.03 12.06
C TYR A 204 7.98 -1.30 12.79
N LEU A 205 8.58 -2.28 12.10
CA LEU A 205 8.60 -3.67 12.52
C LEU A 205 9.86 -4.06 13.31
N TRP A 206 10.97 -3.32 13.12
CA TRP A 206 12.24 -3.64 13.76
C TRP A 206 12.25 -3.52 15.28
N PRO A 207 11.59 -2.50 15.90
CA PRO A 207 11.75 -2.24 17.32
C PRO A 207 11.06 -3.26 18.23
N LYS A 208 10.04 -3.97 17.74
CA LYS A 208 9.18 -4.84 18.56
C LYS A 208 8.70 -6.06 17.78
N GLU A 209 8.42 -7.15 18.51
CA GLU A 209 7.80 -8.35 17.96
C GLU A 209 6.44 -8.03 17.31
N PHE A 210 6.23 -8.54 16.10
CA PHE A 210 5.03 -8.35 15.30
C PHE A 210 4.48 -9.66 14.76
N ILE A 211 3.25 -9.63 14.25
CA ILE A 211 2.53 -10.81 13.78
C ILE A 211 2.50 -10.81 12.25
N ILE A 212 2.91 -11.91 11.64
CA ILE A 212 2.75 -12.20 10.22
C ILE A 212 1.55 -13.11 10.05
N HIS A 213 0.48 -12.62 9.41
CA HIS A 213 -0.63 -13.46 9.00
C HIS A 213 -0.35 -14.05 7.62
N SER A 214 -0.37 -15.38 7.51
CA SER A 214 -0.13 -16.10 6.26
C SER A 214 -1.11 -17.25 6.12
N ASP A 215 -1.66 -17.45 4.93
CA ASP A 215 -2.48 -18.61 4.58
C ASP A 215 -1.64 -19.77 4.02
N HIS A 216 -0.41 -19.50 3.65
CA HIS A 216 0.50 -20.50 3.08
C HIS A 216 1.54 -20.99 4.09
N GLY A 217 1.73 -22.30 4.09
CA GLY A 217 2.82 -22.94 4.83
C GLY A 217 4.23 -22.60 4.33
N ALA A 218 4.37 -21.60 3.44
CA ALA A 218 5.62 -21.23 2.80
C ALA A 218 6.76 -21.00 3.78
N LEU A 219 6.52 -20.24 4.85
CA LEU A 219 7.52 -20.01 5.91
C LEU A 219 7.81 -21.26 6.72
N LYS A 220 6.81 -22.14 6.93
CA LYS A 220 6.99 -23.40 7.65
C LYS A 220 7.79 -24.40 6.81
N TYR A 221 7.57 -24.44 5.50
CA TYR A 221 8.31 -25.29 4.57
C TYR A 221 9.79 -24.89 4.47
N LEU A 222 10.10 -23.59 4.50
CA LEU A 222 11.48 -23.12 4.44
C LEU A 222 12.31 -23.58 5.63
N LYS A 223 11.75 -23.53 6.84
CA LYS A 223 12.44 -24.01 8.06
C LYS A 223 12.69 -25.52 8.04
N GLY A 224 11.95 -26.28 7.24
CA GLY A 224 12.08 -27.74 7.11
C GLY A 224 12.98 -28.21 5.97
N GLN A 225 13.47 -27.34 5.08
CA GLN A 225 14.30 -27.76 3.96
C GLN A 225 15.79 -27.86 4.32
N ALA A 226 16.35 -29.05 4.15
CA ALA A 226 17.77 -29.32 4.41
C ALA A 226 18.74 -28.61 3.44
N LYS A 227 18.26 -28.18 2.25
CA LYS A 227 19.04 -27.43 1.25
C LYS A 227 18.21 -26.29 0.68
N LEU A 228 18.51 -25.07 1.05
CA LEU A 228 17.97 -23.86 0.44
C LEU A 228 18.85 -23.42 -0.73
N ASN A 229 18.24 -22.96 -1.83
CA ASN A 229 19.01 -22.27 -2.86
C ASN A 229 19.53 -20.93 -2.32
N ARG A 230 20.57 -20.35 -2.97
CA ARG A 230 21.23 -19.11 -2.49
C ARG A 230 20.26 -17.93 -2.32
N ARG A 231 19.21 -17.85 -3.15
CA ARG A 231 18.20 -16.79 -3.08
C ARG A 231 17.30 -16.98 -1.85
N HIS A 232 16.79 -18.19 -1.65
CA HIS A 232 15.95 -18.52 -0.50
C HIS A 232 16.72 -18.35 0.82
N ALA A 233 17.98 -18.77 0.88
CA ALA A 233 18.82 -18.60 2.08
C ALA A 233 18.91 -17.12 2.47
N LYS A 234 19.17 -16.21 1.52
CA LYS A 234 19.20 -14.76 1.78
C LYS A 234 17.84 -14.18 2.22
N TRP A 235 16.72 -14.68 1.67
CA TRP A 235 15.42 -14.23 2.08
C TRP A 235 15.05 -14.71 3.49
N VAL A 236 15.36 -15.95 3.80
CA VAL A 236 15.15 -16.53 5.15
C VAL A 236 16.00 -15.78 6.17
N GLU A 237 17.30 -15.59 5.92
CA GLU A 237 18.20 -14.82 6.76
C GLU A 237 17.64 -13.43 7.05
N PHE A 238 17.15 -12.74 6.01
CA PHE A 238 16.54 -11.42 6.15
C PHE A 238 15.24 -11.46 6.98
N ILE A 239 14.35 -12.43 6.76
CA ILE A 239 13.11 -12.57 7.53
C ILE A 239 13.40 -12.88 9.00
N GLU A 240 14.34 -13.82 9.26
CA GLU A 240 14.72 -14.21 10.62
C GLU A 240 15.47 -13.10 11.38
N SER A 241 15.96 -12.06 10.70
CA SER A 241 16.54 -10.90 11.38
C SER A 241 15.50 -10.02 12.10
N PHE A 242 14.21 -10.26 11.88
CA PHE A 242 13.13 -9.55 12.56
C PHE A 242 12.52 -10.39 13.69
N PRO A 243 12.15 -9.77 14.83
CA PRO A 243 11.40 -10.46 15.88
C PRO A 243 9.93 -10.62 15.43
N HIS A 244 9.52 -11.84 15.04
CA HIS A 244 8.18 -12.05 14.50
C HIS A 244 7.54 -13.37 14.96
N ILE A 245 6.21 -13.40 14.98
CA ILE A 245 5.39 -14.59 15.16
C ILE A 245 4.57 -14.81 13.90
N VAL A 246 4.55 -16.05 13.38
CA VAL A 246 3.69 -16.41 12.25
C VAL A 246 2.38 -17.00 12.77
N LYS A 247 1.25 -16.38 12.42
CA LYS A 247 -0.09 -16.90 12.67
C LYS A 247 -0.70 -17.39 11.37
N TYR A 248 -1.15 -18.64 11.37
CA TYR A 248 -1.87 -19.20 10.23
C TYR A 248 -3.29 -18.65 10.18
N LYS A 249 -3.67 -18.08 9.02
CA LYS A 249 -5.03 -17.59 8.73
C LYS A 249 -5.52 -18.32 7.48
N LYS A 250 -6.69 -18.99 7.57
CA LYS A 250 -7.24 -19.69 6.40
C LYS A 250 -7.50 -18.68 5.28
N GLY A 251 -7.18 -19.05 4.01
CA GLY A 251 -7.27 -18.15 2.86
C GLY A 251 -8.63 -17.44 2.71
N LYS A 252 -9.75 -18.11 3.11
CA LYS A 252 -11.09 -17.50 3.14
C LYS A 252 -11.23 -16.36 4.16
N GLU A 253 -10.40 -16.30 5.18
CA GLU A 253 -10.38 -15.27 6.22
C GLU A 253 -9.35 -14.16 5.90
N ASN A 254 -8.46 -14.41 4.94
CA ASN A 254 -7.50 -13.44 4.42
C ASN A 254 -8.11 -12.57 3.30
N VAL A 255 -9.35 -12.09 3.55
CA VAL A 255 -10.18 -11.38 2.55
C VAL A 255 -9.48 -10.15 1.99
N VAL A 256 -8.62 -9.50 2.78
CA VAL A 256 -7.94 -8.27 2.39
C VAL A 256 -6.77 -8.58 1.45
N ALA A 257 -5.95 -9.57 1.77
CA ALA A 257 -4.80 -9.96 0.94
C ALA A 257 -5.26 -10.71 -0.33
N ASP A 258 -6.24 -11.61 -0.22
CA ASP A 258 -6.79 -12.38 -1.36
C ASP A 258 -7.48 -11.46 -2.39
N ALA A 259 -8.21 -10.44 -1.94
CA ALA A 259 -8.77 -9.43 -2.83
C ALA A 259 -7.69 -8.54 -3.49
N LEU A 260 -6.46 -8.48 -2.89
CA LEU A 260 -5.31 -7.79 -3.48
C LEU A 260 -4.73 -8.55 -4.68
N SER A 261 -4.80 -9.89 -4.66
CA SER A 261 -4.20 -10.76 -5.67
C SER A 261 -5.14 -11.06 -6.84
N ARG A 262 -6.45 -11.26 -6.60
CA ARG A 262 -7.38 -11.84 -7.58
C ARG A 262 -8.07 -10.84 -8.52
N LYS A 263 -8.18 -9.57 -8.18
CA LYS A 263 -8.93 -8.59 -9.01
C LYS A 263 -8.36 -8.43 -10.43
N SER A 264 -7.07 -8.69 -10.62
CA SER A 264 -6.42 -8.62 -11.93
C SER A 264 -6.61 -9.88 -12.80
N VAL A 265 -6.86 -11.04 -12.18
CA VAL A 265 -7.12 -12.30 -12.91
C VAL A 265 -8.51 -12.29 -13.52
N LEU A 266 -9.50 -11.75 -12.82
CA LEU A 266 -10.88 -11.65 -13.33
C LEU A 266 -11.01 -10.69 -14.54
N LEU A 267 -10.25 -9.58 -14.56
CA LEU A 267 -10.25 -8.67 -15.69
C LEU A 267 -9.59 -9.26 -16.94
N ASN A 268 -8.56 -10.10 -16.78
CA ASN A 268 -7.92 -10.80 -17.90
C ASN A 268 -8.73 -12.02 -18.41
N GLN A 269 -9.56 -12.63 -17.56
CA GLN A 269 -10.43 -13.75 -17.97
C GLN A 269 -11.67 -13.29 -18.73
N LEU A 270 -12.11 -12.04 -18.59
CA LEU A 270 -13.25 -11.48 -19.31
C LEU A 270 -12.93 -11.05 -20.74
N GLU A 271 -11.65 -10.95 -21.14
CA GLU A 271 -11.24 -10.54 -22.49
C GLU A 271 -10.80 -11.68 -23.42
N VAL A 272 -10.62 -12.90 -22.91
CA VAL A 272 -10.31 -14.06 -23.77
C VAL A 272 -11.59 -14.83 -24.11
N LYS A 273 -12.40 -14.28 -25.00
CA LYS A 273 -13.28 -15.09 -25.85
C LYS A 273 -12.38 -15.80 -26.86
N VAL A 274 -11.97 -17.02 -26.55
CA VAL A 274 -11.33 -17.88 -27.54
C VAL A 274 -12.46 -18.39 -28.46
N PRO A 275 -12.48 -17.99 -29.75
CA PRO A 275 -13.45 -18.52 -30.70
C PRO A 275 -13.27 -20.04 -30.76
N GLY A 276 -14.35 -20.81 -30.48
CA GLY A 276 -14.34 -22.26 -30.51
C GLY A 276 -14.54 -22.98 -29.17
N LEU A 277 -14.41 -22.31 -28.02
CA LEU A 277 -14.62 -22.93 -26.70
C LEU A 277 -16.12 -23.09 -26.35
N GLU A 278 -17.01 -22.40 -27.02
CA GLU A 278 -18.46 -22.56 -26.83
C GLU A 278 -18.91 -23.94 -27.31
N HIS A 279 -18.30 -24.45 -28.36
CA HIS A 279 -18.60 -25.82 -28.90
C HIS A 279 -18.10 -26.94 -27.99
N ILE A 280 -17.05 -26.70 -27.20
CA ILE A 280 -16.50 -27.68 -26.26
C ILE A 280 -17.43 -27.87 -25.06
N LYS A 281 -18.09 -26.79 -24.58
CA LYS A 281 -19.07 -26.90 -23.48
C LYS A 281 -20.29 -27.74 -23.85
N GLU A 282 -20.74 -27.66 -25.09
CA GLU A 282 -21.85 -28.48 -25.59
C GLU A 282 -21.46 -29.95 -25.73
N LEU A 283 -20.22 -30.26 -26.08
CA LEU A 283 -19.70 -31.63 -26.17
C LEU A 283 -19.55 -32.30 -24.79
N TYR A 284 -19.17 -31.55 -23.75
CA TYR A 284 -19.08 -32.06 -22.37
C TYR A 284 -20.45 -32.30 -21.73
N ALA A 285 -21.48 -31.56 -22.12
CA ALA A 285 -22.85 -31.79 -21.66
C ALA A 285 -23.50 -33.05 -22.21
N ALA A 286 -22.93 -33.65 -23.27
CA ALA A 286 -23.40 -34.85 -23.93
C ALA A 286 -22.58 -36.11 -23.57
N ASP A 287 -21.54 -36.00 -22.75
CA ASP A 287 -20.63 -37.11 -22.40
C ASP A 287 -21.08 -37.78 -21.09
N LEU A 288 -21.57 -39.00 -21.19
CA LEU A 288 -22.07 -39.81 -20.07
C LEU A 288 -20.99 -40.26 -19.06
N VAL A 289 -19.73 -39.92 -19.26
CA VAL A 289 -18.62 -40.28 -18.37
C VAL A 289 -18.34 -39.16 -17.33
N PHE A 290 -18.87 -37.96 -17.55
CA PHE A 290 -18.66 -36.79 -16.67
C PHE A 290 -19.99 -36.15 -16.15
N ALA A 291 -21.13 -36.88 -16.27
CA ALA A 291 -22.40 -36.44 -15.71
C ALA A 291 -22.59 -36.96 -14.27
#